data_708eb54064ec4cec657a171bb742913a
#
_entry.id   708eb54064ec4cec657a171bb742913a
#
_cell.length_a   1.000
_cell.length_b   1.000
_cell.length_c   1.000
_cell.angle_alpha   90.00
_cell.angle_beta   90.00
_cell.angle_gamma   90.00
#
_symmetry.space_group_name_H-M   'P 1'
#
loop_
_entity.id
_entity.type
_entity.pdbx_description
1 polymer ?
#
loop_
_entity_poly.entity_id
_entity_poly.type
_entity_poly.pdbx_seq_one_letter_code
_entity_poly.pdbx_strand_id
1 'polypeptide(L)'
;ASDDANAVSEVVYPQLGGLLTNSASVMTVVRQHVRRGGALTTSTRTYDVRVEFDGVTWRVVDVVPPTTLPGNAPSQAATELIAQLEPELPDTALQDLTSGSVDTRLVELLGRAAGVMQFSITVFAGGHPAEVYGTASPSNHTAGRGVDIWQVGGRSVFDQRGEPSSPARQLAELALAAGATEIGAPWDLDGPGGASFANDLHQDHLHLAFDG
;
A
#
# COMPACT_ATOMS: atom_id res chain seq x y z
N ALA A 1 28.84 27.89 -7.52
CA ALA A 1 27.89 27.82 -6.40
C ALA A 1 27.77 26.35 -6.03
N SER A 2 28.12 25.97 -4.79
CA SER A 2 27.88 24.63 -4.31
C SER A 2 26.37 24.39 -4.28
N ASP A 3 25.91 23.33 -4.95
CA ASP A 3 24.49 22.93 -4.96
C ASP A 3 24.22 22.22 -3.63
N ASP A 4 24.25 22.96 -2.52
CA ASP A 4 24.04 22.43 -1.19
C ASP A 4 22.59 22.03 -1.03
N ALA A 5 22.30 20.75 -1.28
CA ALA A 5 21.05 20.13 -0.98
C ALA A 5 21.09 19.49 0.41
N ASN A 6 20.11 19.81 1.24
CA ASN A 6 19.88 19.15 2.52
C ASN A 6 18.56 18.39 2.43
N ALA A 7 18.54 17.16 2.92
CA ALA A 7 17.36 16.32 2.95
C ALA A 7 17.12 15.76 4.35
N VAL A 8 15.84 15.68 4.74
CA VAL A 8 15.39 14.98 5.94
C VAL A 8 14.31 14.00 5.49
N SER A 9 14.41 12.76 5.94
CA SER A 9 13.43 11.71 5.65
C SER A 9 12.77 11.23 6.93
N GLU A 10 11.47 10.96 6.84
CA GLU A 10 10.63 10.39 7.89
C GLU A 10 10.06 9.07 7.37
N VAL A 11 10.14 8.00 8.16
CA VAL A 11 9.39 6.79 7.93
C VAL A 11 7.98 7.02 8.46
N VAL A 12 7.01 7.15 7.54
CA VAL A 12 5.59 7.36 7.89
C VAL A 12 4.98 6.05 8.35
N TYR A 13 5.18 5.00 7.57
CA TYR A 13 4.68 3.67 7.89
C TYR A 13 5.57 2.57 7.28
N PRO A 14 6.05 1.61 8.08
CA PRO A 14 6.69 0.39 7.61
C PRO A 14 5.68 -0.75 7.62
N GLN A 15 5.27 -1.24 6.45
CA GLN A 15 4.34 -2.35 6.27
C GLN A 15 5.10 -3.64 5.96
N LEU A 16 4.76 -4.73 6.62
CA LEU A 16 5.34 -6.03 6.31
C LEU A 16 4.80 -6.57 4.98
N GLY A 17 5.66 -6.66 3.95
CA GLY A 17 5.30 -7.15 2.61
C GLY A 17 5.65 -8.62 2.38
N GLY A 18 6.51 -9.20 3.21
CA GLY A 18 6.90 -10.59 3.13
C GLY A 18 7.93 -10.97 4.17
N LEU A 19 7.85 -12.20 4.68
CA LEU A 19 8.74 -12.70 5.72
C LEU A 19 9.14 -14.15 5.44
N LEU A 20 10.44 -14.40 5.38
CA LEU A 20 11.06 -15.71 5.38
C LEU A 20 11.90 -15.86 6.65
N THR A 21 12.54 -17.02 6.83
CA THR A 21 13.32 -17.32 8.04
C THR A 21 14.38 -16.27 8.38
N ASN A 22 15.05 -15.73 7.37
CA ASN A 22 16.16 -14.79 7.52
C ASN A 22 16.13 -13.62 6.54
N SER A 23 15.03 -13.38 5.87
CA SER A 23 14.85 -12.23 4.99
C SER A 23 13.41 -11.72 5.03
N ALA A 24 13.23 -10.43 4.80
CA ALA A 24 11.91 -9.82 4.69
C ALA A 24 11.90 -8.68 3.66
N SER A 25 10.71 -8.41 3.14
CA SER A 25 10.36 -7.20 2.39
C SER A 25 9.49 -6.33 3.28
N VAL A 26 9.83 -5.05 3.37
CA VAL A 26 9.08 -4.05 4.12
C VAL A 26 8.71 -2.91 3.17
N MET A 27 7.45 -2.79 2.82
CA MET A 27 6.96 -1.65 2.04
C MET A 27 6.92 -0.42 2.94
N THR A 28 7.83 0.49 2.71
CA THR A 28 8.05 1.63 3.60
C THR A 28 7.60 2.92 2.95
N VAL A 29 6.57 3.54 3.52
CA VAL A 29 6.14 4.89 3.15
C VAL A 29 7.11 5.89 3.77
N VAL A 30 7.83 6.62 2.93
CA VAL A 30 8.83 7.60 3.33
C VAL A 30 8.42 8.99 2.84
N ARG A 31 8.34 9.94 3.77
CA ARG A 31 8.21 11.36 3.46
C ARG A 31 9.59 12.00 3.49
N GLN A 32 9.95 12.67 2.40
CA GLN A 32 11.24 13.34 2.28
C GLN A 32 11.03 14.84 2.03
N HIS A 33 11.75 15.65 2.81
CA HIS A 33 11.85 17.08 2.65
C HIS A 33 13.23 17.43 2.12
N VAL A 34 13.29 18.04 0.94
CA VAL A 34 14.56 18.42 0.30
C VAL A 34 14.59 19.93 0.14
N ARG A 35 15.64 20.57 0.69
CA ARG A 35 15.94 21.97 0.46
C ARG A 35 17.08 22.10 -0.52
N ARG A 36 16.84 22.78 -1.65
CA ARG A 36 17.85 23.06 -2.67
C ARG A 36 17.70 24.48 -3.16
N GLY A 37 18.78 25.26 -3.16
CA GLY A 37 18.77 26.65 -3.66
C GLY A 37 17.73 27.56 -2.99
N GLY A 38 17.36 27.30 -1.73
CA GLY A 38 16.34 28.04 -0.99
C GLY A 38 14.91 27.50 -1.14
N ALA A 39 14.63 26.67 -2.15
CA ALA A 39 13.33 26.00 -2.32
C ALA A 39 13.24 24.76 -1.42
N LEU A 40 12.06 24.52 -0.82
CA LEU A 40 11.72 23.31 -0.10
C LEU A 40 10.72 22.51 -0.94
N THR A 41 11.05 21.25 -1.20
CA THR A 41 10.14 20.27 -1.83
C THR A 41 9.86 19.14 -0.87
N THR A 42 8.63 18.66 -0.87
CA THR A 42 8.23 17.48 -0.10
C THR A 42 7.72 16.42 -1.07
N SER A 43 8.14 15.18 -0.86
CA SER A 43 7.63 14.02 -1.58
C SER A 43 7.35 12.90 -0.60
N THR A 44 6.31 12.10 -0.86
CA THR A 44 5.99 10.90 -0.08
C THR A 44 5.95 9.71 -1.04
N ARG A 45 6.78 8.71 -0.79
CA ARG A 45 6.91 7.55 -1.69
C ARG A 45 6.97 6.25 -0.92
N THR A 46 6.49 5.19 -1.54
CA THR A 46 6.62 3.84 -1.03
C THR A 46 7.80 3.15 -1.68
N TYR A 47 8.64 2.51 -0.86
CA TYR A 47 9.80 1.74 -1.28
C TYR A 47 9.68 0.31 -0.76
N ASP A 48 10.11 -0.65 -1.55
CA ASP A 48 10.34 -2.02 -1.11
C ASP A 48 11.75 -2.09 -0.48
N VAL A 49 11.80 -2.13 0.84
CA VAL A 49 13.03 -2.21 1.60
C VAL A 49 13.29 -3.67 1.95
N ARG A 50 14.41 -4.19 1.44
CA ARG A 50 14.84 -5.58 1.69
C ARG A 50 15.75 -5.63 2.91
N VAL A 51 15.43 -6.55 3.81
CA VAL A 51 16.22 -6.76 5.02
C VAL A 51 16.60 -8.23 5.15
N GLU A 52 17.78 -8.47 5.71
CA GLU A 52 18.28 -9.81 6.02
C GLU A 52 18.73 -9.91 7.48
N PHE A 53 18.54 -11.08 8.07
CA PHE A 53 18.98 -11.43 9.41
C PHE A 53 20.31 -12.17 9.35
N ASP A 54 21.35 -11.61 9.97
CA ASP A 54 22.71 -12.19 10.00
C ASP A 54 22.95 -13.18 11.14
N GLY A 55 21.87 -13.57 11.85
CA GLY A 55 21.92 -14.42 13.06
C GLY A 55 21.94 -13.60 14.36
N VAL A 56 22.11 -12.28 14.30
CA VAL A 56 22.16 -11.37 15.45
C VAL A 56 21.23 -10.19 15.28
N THR A 57 21.20 -9.59 14.07
CA THR A 57 20.40 -8.40 13.81
C THR A 57 19.88 -8.39 12.37
N TRP A 58 18.78 -7.66 12.14
CA TRP A 58 18.27 -7.36 10.83
C TRP A 58 19.01 -6.17 10.22
N ARG A 59 19.37 -6.27 8.95
CA ARG A 59 20.08 -5.21 8.21
C ARG A 59 19.38 -4.94 6.89
N VAL A 60 19.27 -3.68 6.51
CA VAL A 60 18.87 -3.29 5.16
C VAL A 60 19.97 -3.74 4.18
N VAL A 61 19.60 -4.54 3.20
CA VAL A 61 20.48 -5.03 2.13
C VAL A 61 20.18 -4.40 0.80
N ASP A 62 18.93 -3.93 0.59
CA ASP A 62 18.54 -3.25 -0.64
C ASP A 62 17.35 -2.30 -0.38
N VAL A 63 17.21 -1.29 -1.23
CA VAL A 63 16.04 -0.41 -1.34
C VAL A 63 15.65 -0.35 -2.80
N VAL A 64 14.60 -1.09 -3.17
CA VAL A 64 14.15 -1.18 -4.55
C VAL A 64 13.40 0.09 -4.93
N PRO A 65 13.85 0.81 -5.97
CA PRO A 65 13.13 1.99 -6.44
C PRO A 65 11.73 1.63 -6.95
N PRO A 66 10.70 2.45 -6.66
CA PRO A 66 9.37 2.20 -7.15
C PRO A 66 9.31 2.31 -8.68
N THR A 67 8.57 1.39 -9.31
CA THR A 67 8.25 1.42 -10.73
C THR A 67 6.76 1.69 -10.89
N THR A 68 6.40 2.68 -11.70
CA THR A 68 5.01 3.00 -11.97
C THR A 68 4.40 2.07 -13.01
N LEU A 69 3.09 1.86 -12.91
CA LEU A 69 2.33 1.15 -13.93
C LEU A 69 2.38 1.93 -15.27
N PRO A 70 2.56 1.23 -16.41
CA PRO A 70 2.41 1.86 -17.71
C PRO A 70 0.93 2.21 -17.95
N GLY A 71 0.67 3.35 -18.56
CA GLY A 71 -0.73 3.73 -18.84
C GLY A 71 -0.84 5.02 -19.65
N ASN A 72 -2.07 5.45 -19.91
CA ASN A 72 -2.34 6.56 -20.80
C ASN A 72 -2.96 7.78 -20.08
N ALA A 73 -4.02 7.57 -19.31
CA ALA A 73 -4.73 8.63 -18.60
C ALA A 73 -5.65 8.03 -17.52
N PRO A 74 -5.89 8.73 -16.41
CA PRO A 74 -6.83 8.28 -15.40
C PRO A 74 -8.27 8.24 -15.93
N SER A 75 -9.07 7.31 -15.43
CA SER A 75 -10.52 7.36 -15.60
C SER A 75 -11.13 8.53 -14.81
N GLN A 76 -12.38 8.86 -15.09
CA GLN A 76 -13.11 9.85 -14.28
C GLN A 76 -13.17 9.41 -12.80
N ALA A 77 -13.48 8.13 -12.54
CA ALA A 77 -13.53 7.58 -11.18
C ALA A 77 -12.17 7.68 -10.46
N ALA A 78 -11.05 7.42 -11.16
CA ALA A 78 -9.72 7.60 -10.60
C ALA A 78 -9.43 9.07 -10.27
N THR A 79 -9.85 10.00 -11.14
CA THR A 79 -9.69 11.45 -10.88
C THR A 79 -10.50 11.89 -9.66
N GLU A 80 -11.72 11.40 -9.51
CA GLU A 80 -12.58 11.69 -8.36
C GLU A 80 -12.00 11.08 -7.06
N LEU A 81 -11.47 9.86 -7.12
CA LEU A 81 -10.79 9.21 -5.99
C LEU A 81 -9.54 9.99 -5.55
N ILE A 82 -8.70 10.41 -6.51
CA ILE A 82 -7.52 11.25 -6.22
C ILE A 82 -7.94 12.49 -5.45
N ALA A 83 -8.96 13.21 -5.92
CA ALA A 83 -9.43 14.44 -5.28
C ALA A 83 -9.98 14.21 -3.85
N GLN A 84 -10.46 12.99 -3.54
CA GLN A 84 -10.93 12.62 -2.20
C GLN A 84 -9.79 12.24 -1.24
N LEU A 85 -8.69 11.69 -1.77
CA LEU A 85 -7.57 11.16 -0.98
C LEU A 85 -6.38 12.11 -0.84
N GLU A 86 -6.25 13.12 -1.72
CA GLU A 86 -5.19 14.14 -1.57
C GLU A 86 -5.44 15.02 -0.33
N PRO A 87 -4.38 15.42 0.40
CA PRO A 87 -2.95 15.25 0.13
C PRO A 87 -2.29 13.99 0.76
N GLU A 88 -3.08 13.04 1.23
CA GLU A 88 -2.58 11.89 2.01
C GLU A 88 -2.02 10.75 1.13
N LEU A 89 -2.21 10.82 -0.21
CA LEU A 89 -1.68 9.83 -1.12
C LEU A 89 -0.15 9.91 -1.23
N PRO A 90 0.58 8.77 -1.14
CA PRO A 90 1.96 8.72 -1.61
C PRO A 90 2.05 9.07 -3.10
N ASP A 91 3.10 9.80 -3.51
CA ASP A 91 3.35 10.17 -4.93
C ASP A 91 3.37 8.94 -5.84
N THR A 92 3.83 7.78 -5.34
CA THR A 92 3.81 6.50 -6.06
C THR A 92 2.39 6.02 -6.32
N ALA A 93 1.51 6.07 -5.32
CA ALA A 93 0.10 5.71 -5.46
C ALA A 93 -0.65 6.69 -6.38
N LEU A 94 -0.35 7.99 -6.27
CA LEU A 94 -0.89 9.02 -7.18
C LEU A 94 -0.46 8.74 -8.64
N GLN A 95 0.80 8.37 -8.87
CA GLN A 95 1.30 8.01 -10.20
C GLN A 95 0.58 6.78 -10.76
N ASP A 96 0.36 5.74 -9.97
CA ASP A 96 -0.36 4.55 -10.39
C ASP A 96 -1.82 4.87 -10.77
N LEU A 97 -2.53 5.65 -9.97
CA LEU A 97 -3.90 6.09 -10.28
C LEU A 97 -3.95 6.98 -11.54
N THR A 98 -2.99 7.89 -11.71
CA THR A 98 -2.93 8.78 -12.88
C THR A 98 -2.53 8.07 -14.16
N SER A 99 -1.87 6.90 -14.07
CA SER A 99 -1.56 6.05 -15.23
C SER A 99 -2.82 5.49 -15.90
N GLY A 100 -3.94 5.37 -15.16
CA GLY A 100 -5.17 4.73 -15.62
C GLY A 100 -5.09 3.20 -15.71
N SER A 101 -4.05 2.58 -15.15
CA SER A 101 -3.84 1.13 -15.19
C SER A 101 -4.28 0.40 -13.91
N VAL A 102 -4.79 1.14 -12.92
CA VAL A 102 -5.43 0.52 -11.75
C VAL A 102 -6.81 -0.01 -12.15
N ASP A 103 -7.12 -1.24 -11.75
CA ASP A 103 -8.38 -1.92 -12.08
C ASP A 103 -9.59 -1.07 -11.67
N THR A 104 -10.53 -0.91 -12.58
CA THR A 104 -11.71 -0.07 -12.38
C THR A 104 -12.56 -0.53 -11.19
N ARG A 105 -12.66 -1.84 -10.95
CA ARG A 105 -13.38 -2.40 -9.78
C ARG A 105 -12.77 -1.93 -8.46
N LEU A 106 -11.43 -1.89 -8.42
CA LEU A 106 -10.67 -1.41 -7.26
C LEU A 106 -10.87 0.09 -7.05
N VAL A 107 -10.78 0.88 -8.11
CA VAL A 107 -11.03 2.34 -8.05
C VAL A 107 -12.44 2.65 -7.57
N GLU A 108 -13.45 1.94 -8.08
CA GLU A 108 -14.86 2.11 -7.67
C GLU A 108 -15.11 1.68 -6.21
N LEU A 109 -14.47 0.60 -5.76
CA LEU A 109 -14.51 0.17 -4.36
C LEU A 109 -13.96 1.26 -3.45
N LEU A 110 -12.76 1.75 -3.76
CA LEU A 110 -12.10 2.80 -2.97
C LEU A 110 -12.87 4.13 -3.01
N GLY A 111 -13.46 4.50 -4.13
CA GLY A 111 -14.32 5.68 -4.23
C GLY A 111 -15.56 5.61 -3.33
N ARG A 112 -16.20 4.43 -3.26
CA ARG A 112 -17.30 4.20 -2.30
C ARG A 112 -16.84 4.26 -0.85
N ALA A 113 -15.67 3.67 -0.56
CA ALA A 113 -15.09 3.71 0.78
C ALA A 113 -14.74 5.14 1.21
N ALA A 114 -14.11 5.93 0.32
CA ALA A 114 -13.73 7.32 0.60
C ALA A 114 -14.93 8.23 0.88
N GLY A 115 -16.11 7.90 0.33
CA GLY A 115 -17.34 8.61 0.62
C GLY A 115 -17.89 8.42 2.05
N VAL A 116 -17.42 7.42 2.79
CA VAL A 116 -17.95 7.06 4.13
C VAL A 116 -16.89 6.96 5.21
N MET A 117 -15.61 6.81 4.87
CA MET A 117 -14.52 6.70 5.83
C MET A 117 -13.20 7.22 5.29
N GLN A 118 -12.34 7.71 6.16
CA GLN A 118 -10.97 8.07 5.80
C GLN A 118 -10.07 6.82 5.83
N PHE A 119 -9.14 6.73 4.89
CA PHE A 119 -8.10 5.70 4.90
C PHE A 119 -6.83 6.20 4.22
N SER A 120 -5.70 5.57 4.54
CA SER A 120 -4.40 5.89 3.96
C SER A 120 -3.82 4.67 3.26
N ILE A 121 -3.45 4.85 2.01
CA ILE A 121 -2.89 3.81 1.13
C ILE A 121 -1.38 3.70 1.38
N THR A 122 -0.87 2.48 1.45
CA THR A 122 0.56 2.18 1.38
C THR A 122 1.01 2.14 -0.07
N VAL A 123 0.33 1.34 -0.91
CA VAL A 123 0.80 1.02 -2.27
C VAL A 123 -0.35 0.47 -3.14
N PHE A 124 -0.30 0.80 -4.43
CA PHE A 124 -0.92 0.03 -5.49
C PHE A 124 0.12 -0.92 -6.11
N ALA A 125 0.96 -0.43 -7.02
CA ALA A 125 2.03 -1.18 -7.68
C ALA A 125 3.42 -0.58 -7.41
N GLY A 126 3.55 0.73 -7.53
CA GLY A 126 4.82 1.44 -7.34
C GLY A 126 5.36 1.35 -5.92
N GLY A 127 6.36 0.51 -5.71
CA GLY A 127 6.94 0.22 -4.39
C GLY A 127 6.53 -1.13 -3.80
N HIS A 128 5.71 -1.92 -4.53
CA HIS A 128 5.40 -3.30 -4.16
C HIS A 128 6.33 -4.28 -4.90
N PRO A 129 6.74 -5.41 -4.27
CA PRO A 129 7.43 -6.49 -4.97
C PRO A 129 6.67 -6.98 -6.21
N ALA A 130 7.40 -7.29 -7.29
CA ALA A 130 6.80 -7.80 -8.53
C ALA A 130 6.11 -9.16 -8.34
N GLU A 131 6.63 -9.96 -7.44
CA GLU A 131 6.15 -11.29 -7.12
C GLU A 131 5.70 -11.35 -5.67
N VAL A 132 4.82 -12.27 -5.34
CA VAL A 132 4.52 -12.63 -3.94
C VAL A 132 5.84 -13.06 -3.29
N TYR A 133 6.23 -12.37 -2.23
CA TYR A 133 7.57 -12.50 -1.65
C TYR A 133 7.93 -13.96 -1.31
N GLY A 134 9.10 -14.38 -1.76
CA GLY A 134 9.60 -15.74 -1.59
C GLY A 134 8.99 -16.78 -2.55
N THR A 135 8.22 -16.35 -3.55
CA THR A 135 7.63 -17.21 -4.59
C THR A 135 7.97 -16.69 -5.97
N ALA A 136 7.60 -17.43 -7.04
CA ALA A 136 7.64 -16.98 -8.42
C ALA A 136 6.26 -16.56 -8.95
N SER A 137 5.26 -16.44 -8.09
CA SER A 137 3.91 -16.05 -8.47
C SER A 137 3.82 -14.53 -8.60
N PRO A 138 3.33 -13.98 -9.72
CA PRO A 138 3.10 -12.55 -9.85
C PRO A 138 2.13 -12.03 -8.78
N SER A 139 2.39 -10.86 -8.24
CA SER A 139 1.49 -10.19 -7.34
C SER A 139 0.36 -9.48 -8.11
N ASN A 140 -0.86 -9.45 -7.55
CA ASN A 140 -1.98 -8.67 -8.09
C ASN A 140 -1.66 -7.16 -8.19
N HIS A 141 -0.78 -6.66 -7.33
CA HIS A 141 -0.29 -5.29 -7.39
C HIS A 141 0.37 -4.94 -8.72
N THR A 142 1.20 -5.81 -9.27
CA THR A 142 1.91 -5.56 -10.54
C THR A 142 0.99 -5.49 -11.76
N ALA A 143 -0.20 -6.05 -11.64
CA ALA A 143 -1.25 -5.95 -12.64
C ALA A 143 -2.24 -4.79 -12.38
N GLY A 144 -1.96 -3.93 -11.40
CA GLY A 144 -2.85 -2.83 -10.99
C GLY A 144 -4.14 -3.29 -10.31
N ARG A 145 -4.19 -4.53 -9.83
CA ARG A 145 -5.42 -5.15 -9.27
C ARG A 145 -5.42 -5.26 -7.76
N GLY A 146 -4.36 -4.84 -7.09
CA GLY A 146 -4.20 -4.86 -5.64
C GLY A 146 -3.95 -3.49 -5.05
N VAL A 147 -4.36 -3.29 -3.81
CA VAL A 147 -4.05 -2.12 -2.97
C VAL A 147 -3.82 -2.56 -1.54
N ASP A 148 -2.83 -1.95 -0.90
CA ASP A 148 -2.63 -2.09 0.54
C ASP A 148 -2.99 -0.80 1.26
N ILE A 149 -3.70 -0.94 2.38
CA ILE A 149 -4.22 0.16 3.21
C ILE A 149 -3.75 -0.07 4.64
N TRP A 150 -2.97 0.86 5.18
CA TRP A 150 -2.39 0.72 6.50
C TRP A 150 -3.18 1.43 7.62
N GLN A 151 -4.00 2.42 7.25
CA GLN A 151 -4.75 3.23 8.21
C GLN A 151 -6.21 3.37 7.76
N VAL A 152 -7.16 3.23 8.67
CA VAL A 152 -8.60 3.47 8.45
C VAL A 152 -9.17 4.20 9.65
N GLY A 153 -9.94 5.27 9.42
CA GLY A 153 -10.53 6.08 10.47
C GLY A 153 -9.49 6.75 11.37
N GLY A 154 -8.33 7.13 10.81
CA GLY A 154 -7.25 7.79 11.54
C GLY A 154 -6.42 6.88 12.46
N ARG A 155 -6.63 5.55 12.40
CA ARG A 155 -5.91 4.56 13.23
C ARG A 155 -5.28 3.49 12.34
N SER A 156 -4.09 2.98 12.72
CA SER A 156 -3.46 1.88 12.02
C SER A 156 -4.34 0.63 12.03
N VAL A 157 -4.28 -0.19 10.99
CA VAL A 157 -4.97 -1.50 10.95
C VAL A 157 -4.47 -2.39 12.09
N PHE A 158 -3.15 -2.33 12.37
CA PHE A 158 -2.53 -3.07 13.47
C PHE A 158 -3.19 -2.80 14.83
N ASP A 159 -3.48 -1.55 15.14
CA ASP A 159 -4.13 -1.17 16.41
C ASP A 159 -5.59 -1.62 16.50
N GLN A 160 -6.22 -1.90 15.36
CA GLN A 160 -7.63 -2.26 15.25
C GLN A 160 -7.85 -3.78 15.18
N ARG A 161 -6.80 -4.60 15.07
CA ARG A 161 -6.91 -6.05 14.80
C ARG A 161 -7.70 -6.85 15.86
N GLY A 162 -7.78 -6.37 17.08
CA GLY A 162 -8.57 -6.98 18.16
C GLY A 162 -10.02 -6.51 18.27
N GLU A 163 -10.46 -5.59 17.39
CA GLU A 163 -11.76 -4.93 17.49
C GLU A 163 -12.74 -5.46 16.43
N PRO A 164 -13.81 -6.18 16.82
CA PRO A 164 -14.74 -6.79 15.84
C PRO A 164 -15.61 -5.79 15.07
N SER A 165 -15.66 -4.54 15.48
CA SER A 165 -16.46 -3.48 14.81
C SER A 165 -15.60 -2.28 14.42
N SER A 166 -14.29 -2.49 14.21
CA SER A 166 -13.39 -1.41 13.83
C SER A 166 -13.65 -0.88 12.42
N PRO A 167 -13.31 0.40 12.14
CA PRO A 167 -13.35 0.94 10.79
C PRO A 167 -12.56 0.10 9.76
N ALA A 168 -11.40 -0.44 10.14
CA ALA A 168 -10.61 -1.29 9.26
C ALA A 168 -11.36 -2.58 8.89
N ARG A 169 -12.02 -3.23 9.85
CA ARG A 169 -12.85 -4.40 9.58
C ARG A 169 -14.05 -4.06 8.71
N GLN A 170 -14.72 -2.94 8.95
CA GLN A 170 -15.84 -2.48 8.10
C GLN A 170 -15.40 -2.25 6.64
N LEU A 171 -14.18 -1.73 6.42
CA LEU A 171 -13.64 -1.58 5.06
C LEU A 171 -13.40 -2.94 4.40
N ALA A 172 -12.84 -3.92 5.12
CA ALA A 172 -12.66 -5.27 4.61
C ALA A 172 -14.01 -5.96 4.29
N GLU A 173 -15.03 -5.78 5.14
CA GLU A 173 -16.40 -6.26 4.91
C GLU A 173 -17.06 -5.58 3.69
N LEU A 174 -16.80 -4.28 3.50
CA LEU A 174 -17.25 -3.55 2.30
C LEU A 174 -16.59 -4.11 1.04
N ALA A 175 -15.29 -4.42 1.09
CA ALA A 175 -14.56 -5.03 -0.03
C ALA A 175 -15.13 -6.42 -0.38
N LEU A 176 -15.39 -7.26 0.62
CA LEU A 176 -16.02 -8.57 0.44
C LEU A 176 -17.40 -8.44 -0.22
N ALA A 177 -18.24 -7.54 0.29
CA ALA A 177 -19.57 -7.27 -0.26
C ALA A 177 -19.52 -6.69 -1.69
N ALA A 178 -18.43 -6.01 -2.05
CA ALA A 178 -18.19 -5.48 -3.39
C ALA A 178 -17.63 -6.53 -4.37
N GLY A 179 -17.36 -7.76 -3.91
CA GLY A 179 -16.88 -8.85 -4.74
C GLY A 179 -15.35 -8.86 -4.94
N ALA A 180 -14.58 -8.24 -4.02
CA ALA A 180 -13.13 -8.45 -4.00
C ALA A 180 -12.83 -9.94 -3.84
N THR A 181 -11.88 -10.45 -4.61
CA THR A 181 -11.57 -11.88 -4.70
C THR A 181 -10.41 -12.30 -3.81
N GLU A 182 -9.63 -11.33 -3.32
CA GLU A 182 -8.52 -11.54 -2.40
C GLU A 182 -8.52 -10.44 -1.35
N ILE A 183 -8.73 -10.81 -0.08
CA ILE A 183 -8.79 -9.88 1.05
C ILE A 183 -7.89 -10.42 2.15
N GLY A 184 -6.64 -9.92 2.21
CA GLY A 184 -5.73 -10.15 3.31
C GLY A 184 -6.00 -9.15 4.44
N ALA A 185 -6.28 -9.64 5.63
CA ALA A 185 -6.65 -8.81 6.77
C ALA A 185 -6.28 -9.49 8.11
N PRO A 186 -6.33 -8.78 9.25
CA PRO A 186 -6.25 -9.42 10.56
C PRO A 186 -7.39 -10.42 10.85
N TRP A 187 -8.43 -10.43 10.02
CA TRP A 187 -9.61 -11.28 10.18
C TRP A 187 -9.87 -12.09 8.90
N ASP A 188 -10.29 -13.34 9.08
CA ASP A 188 -10.94 -14.14 8.05
C ASP A 188 -12.46 -13.88 8.17
N LEU A 189 -13.06 -13.28 7.14
CA LEU A 189 -14.44 -12.79 7.17
C LEU A 189 -15.47 -13.80 6.65
N ASP A 190 -15.04 -14.72 5.78
CA ASP A 190 -15.93 -15.68 5.08
C ASP A 190 -15.51 -17.15 5.26
N GLY A 191 -14.45 -17.38 6.04
CA GLY A 191 -13.99 -18.71 6.42
C GLY A 191 -13.06 -19.38 5.40
N PRO A 192 -12.50 -20.53 5.74
CA PRO A 192 -11.44 -21.18 4.97
C PRO A 192 -11.82 -21.45 3.52
N GLY A 193 -11.02 -20.95 2.58
CA GLY A 193 -11.21 -21.10 1.13
C GLY A 193 -12.14 -20.06 0.51
N GLY A 194 -12.57 -19.05 1.28
CA GLY A 194 -13.24 -17.86 0.78
C GLY A 194 -12.29 -16.85 0.16
N ALA A 195 -12.80 -15.66 -0.13
CA ALA A 195 -12.02 -14.54 -0.66
C ALA A 195 -11.15 -13.88 0.41
N SER A 196 -11.55 -13.98 1.68
CA SER A 196 -10.86 -13.38 2.81
C SER A 196 -9.96 -14.39 3.52
N PHE A 197 -8.83 -13.93 4.01
CA PHE A 197 -7.91 -14.73 4.81
C PHE A 197 -7.15 -13.88 5.84
N ALA A 198 -6.76 -14.53 6.94
CA ALA A 198 -5.90 -13.94 7.97
C ALA A 198 -4.60 -14.74 8.08
N ASN A 199 -3.47 -14.06 8.09
CA ASN A 199 -2.16 -14.64 8.32
C ASN A 199 -1.22 -13.63 8.99
N ASP A 200 0.01 -14.02 9.30
CA ASP A 200 0.97 -13.17 10.00
C ASP A 200 1.41 -11.95 9.20
N LEU A 201 1.32 -11.98 7.86
CA LEU A 201 1.71 -10.87 7.01
C LEU A 201 0.67 -9.74 6.99
N HIS A 202 -0.63 -10.09 7.13
CA HIS A 202 -1.73 -9.13 7.01
C HIS A 202 -2.28 -8.69 8.39
N GLN A 203 -1.38 -8.59 9.40
CA GLN A 203 -1.77 -8.11 10.72
C GLN A 203 -1.69 -6.59 10.85
N ASP A 204 -1.00 -5.91 9.95
CA ASP A 204 -0.69 -4.48 10.01
C ASP A 204 -1.29 -3.67 8.85
N HIS A 205 -1.97 -4.31 7.91
CA HIS A 205 -2.63 -3.65 6.78
C HIS A 205 -3.82 -4.48 6.26
N LEU A 206 -4.62 -3.86 5.40
CA LEU A 206 -5.59 -4.56 4.54
C LEU A 206 -4.99 -4.68 3.15
N HIS A 207 -4.94 -5.89 2.62
CA HIS A 207 -4.71 -6.17 1.21
C HIS A 207 -6.05 -6.40 0.53
N LEU A 208 -6.38 -5.63 -0.49
CA LEU A 208 -7.64 -5.79 -1.24
C LEU A 208 -7.31 -5.97 -2.73
N ALA A 209 -7.80 -7.05 -3.34
CA ALA A 209 -7.54 -7.30 -4.76
C ALA A 209 -8.71 -7.95 -5.50
N PHE A 210 -8.66 -7.81 -6.83
CA PHE A 210 -9.55 -8.46 -7.78
C PHE A 210 -8.72 -9.30 -8.75
N ASP A 211 -8.98 -10.61 -8.81
CA ASP A 211 -8.41 -11.47 -9.82
C ASP A 211 -8.90 -11.14 -11.24
N GLY A 212 -8.05 -11.44 -12.25
CA GLY A 212 -8.33 -11.18 -13.64
C GLY A 212 -9.22 -12.25 -14.29
#